data_c0600ca6f990b29e8c8a90750723d716
#
_entry.id   c0600ca6f990b29e8c8a90750723d716
#
_cell.length_a   1.000
_cell.length_b   1.000
_cell.length_c   1.000
_cell.angle_alpha   90.00
_cell.angle_beta   90.00
_cell.angle_gamma   90.00
#
_symmetry.space_group_name_H-M   'P 1'
#
loop_
_entity.id
_entity.type
_entity.pdbx_description
1 polymer ?
#
loop_
_entity_poly.entity_id
_entity_poly.type
_entity_poly.pdbx_seq_one_letter_code
_entity_poly.pdbx_strand_id
1 'polypeptide(L)'
;MTENDRIIPINIEEEMKTAYIDYSMSVIVSRALPDVRDGLKPVHRRVLYGMYDMGVLSNRAYKKSARIVGEVLGKYHPHGDSSVYDTMVRMAQNWSLRYPLVDGQGNFGSVDGDPPAAMRYTEARLRKIAEEMVTDIDKDTVDFQLNFDDSLKEPTVLPSKFPNLLVNGSAGIAVGMATNMPPHNLSECIDGI
;
A
#
# COMPACT_ATOMS: atom_id res chain seq x y z
N MET A 1 24.58 37.29 -23.05
CA MET A 1 23.78 36.46 -23.95
C MET A 1 24.70 35.37 -24.45
N THR A 2 24.58 34.17 -23.95
CA THR A 2 25.43 33.04 -24.34
C THR A 2 24.88 32.47 -25.65
N GLU A 3 25.72 32.38 -26.64
CA GLU A 3 25.44 32.06 -28.07
C GLU A 3 24.96 30.63 -28.36
N ASN A 4 24.36 29.92 -27.37
CA ASN A 4 23.96 28.51 -27.53
C ASN A 4 22.59 28.15 -26.94
N ASP A 5 21.69 29.09 -26.74
CA ASP A 5 20.32 28.78 -26.32
C ASP A 5 19.51 28.28 -27.53
N ARG A 6 19.42 26.94 -27.68
CA ARG A 6 18.59 26.31 -28.69
C ARG A 6 17.12 26.33 -28.24
N ILE A 7 16.35 27.23 -28.77
CA ILE A 7 14.91 27.31 -28.56
C ILE A 7 14.22 26.18 -29.38
N ILE A 8 13.60 25.24 -28.71
CA ILE A 8 12.81 24.20 -29.34
C ILE A 8 11.32 24.57 -29.16
N PRO A 9 10.56 24.82 -30.23
CA PRO A 9 9.12 25.07 -30.09
C PRO A 9 8.41 23.79 -29.68
N ILE A 10 7.59 23.86 -28.63
CA ILE A 10 6.78 22.75 -28.11
C ILE A 10 5.30 23.10 -28.32
N ASN A 11 4.54 22.19 -28.91
CA ASN A 11 3.09 22.32 -29.00
C ASN A 11 2.47 21.99 -27.64
N ILE A 12 1.88 23.00 -26.99
CA ILE A 12 1.30 22.85 -25.65
C ILE A 12 0.17 21.82 -25.60
N GLU A 13 -0.61 21.69 -26.68
CA GLU A 13 -1.72 20.71 -26.71
C GLU A 13 -1.18 19.27 -26.73
N GLU A 14 -0.13 18.99 -27.51
CA GLU A 14 0.51 17.68 -27.57
C GLU A 14 1.21 17.33 -26.25
N GLU A 15 1.92 18.28 -25.68
CA GLU A 15 2.61 18.12 -24.41
C GLU A 15 1.62 17.82 -23.27
N MET A 16 0.56 18.62 -23.17
CA MET A 16 -0.50 18.38 -22.16
C MET A 16 -1.19 17.03 -22.34
N LYS A 17 -1.46 16.63 -23.59
CA LYS A 17 -2.08 15.34 -23.88
C LYS A 17 -1.18 14.18 -23.44
N THR A 18 0.10 14.23 -23.77
CA THR A 18 1.08 13.22 -23.38
C THR A 18 1.23 13.17 -21.85
N ALA A 19 1.44 14.30 -21.20
CA ALA A 19 1.55 14.39 -19.76
C ALA A 19 0.29 13.89 -19.02
N TYR A 20 -0.90 14.16 -19.56
CA TYR A 20 -2.14 13.67 -18.97
C TYR A 20 -2.30 12.14 -19.14
N ILE A 21 -1.91 11.59 -20.29
CA ILE A 21 -1.93 10.14 -20.51
C ILE A 21 -0.94 9.45 -19.57
N ASP A 22 0.27 9.97 -19.43
CA ASP A 22 1.30 9.42 -18.55
C ASP A 22 0.87 9.46 -17.08
N TYR A 23 0.29 10.60 -16.65
CA TYR A 23 -0.30 10.71 -15.31
C TYR A 23 -1.43 9.69 -15.10
N SER A 24 -2.35 9.57 -16.06
CA SER A 24 -3.49 8.65 -15.97
C SER A 24 -3.02 7.20 -15.88
N MET A 25 -2.06 6.81 -16.68
CA MET A 25 -1.46 5.46 -16.64
C MET A 25 -0.77 5.20 -15.30
N SER A 26 -0.03 6.17 -14.79
CA SER A 26 0.61 6.06 -13.47
C SER A 26 -0.43 5.88 -12.35
N VAL A 27 -1.55 6.61 -12.36
CA VAL A 27 -2.62 6.47 -11.36
C VAL A 27 -3.28 5.10 -11.46
N ILE A 28 -3.53 4.59 -12.66
CA ILE A 28 -4.14 3.27 -12.87
C ILE A 28 -3.21 2.16 -12.36
N VAL A 29 -1.99 2.11 -12.87
CA VAL A 29 -1.06 0.99 -12.64
C VAL A 29 -0.42 1.04 -11.25
N SER A 30 -0.06 2.25 -10.77
CA SER A 30 0.82 2.40 -9.60
C SER A 30 0.13 2.96 -8.35
N ARG A 31 -1.18 3.21 -8.36
CA ARG A 31 -1.85 3.83 -7.22
C ARG A 31 -3.23 3.25 -6.88
N ALA A 32 -4.15 3.21 -7.85
CA ALA A 32 -5.57 3.05 -7.55
C ALA A 32 -6.04 1.60 -7.53
N LEU A 33 -5.44 0.75 -8.36
CA LEU A 33 -5.87 -0.63 -8.52
C LEU A 33 -5.02 -1.59 -7.69
N PRO A 34 -5.64 -2.62 -7.07
CA PRO A 34 -4.92 -3.69 -6.42
C PRO A 34 -4.34 -4.67 -7.43
N ASP A 35 -3.22 -5.31 -7.10
CA ASP A 35 -2.73 -6.48 -7.83
C ASP A 35 -3.63 -7.68 -7.52
N VAL A 36 -3.97 -8.46 -8.54
CA VAL A 36 -4.86 -9.62 -8.38
C VAL A 36 -4.26 -10.72 -7.52
N ARG A 37 -2.93 -10.84 -7.48
CA ARG A 37 -2.20 -11.90 -6.79
C ARG A 37 -2.19 -11.73 -5.28
N ASP A 38 -2.00 -10.51 -4.77
CA ASP A 38 -1.95 -10.21 -3.34
C ASP A 38 -3.10 -9.31 -2.83
N GLY A 39 -3.92 -8.79 -3.74
CA GLY A 39 -5.06 -7.93 -3.40
C GLY A 39 -4.67 -6.56 -2.83
N LEU A 40 -3.43 -6.13 -3.03
CA LEU A 40 -2.90 -4.92 -2.43
C LEU A 40 -2.62 -3.83 -3.46
N LYS A 41 -2.91 -2.60 -3.08
CA LYS A 41 -2.35 -1.42 -3.77
C LYS A 41 -0.89 -1.24 -3.35
N PRO A 42 -0.06 -0.56 -4.15
CA PRO A 42 1.36 -0.39 -3.84
C PRO A 42 1.64 0.15 -2.44
N VAL A 43 0.87 1.14 -1.96
CA VAL A 43 1.05 1.70 -0.62
C VAL A 43 0.78 0.67 0.49
N HIS A 44 -0.27 -0.17 0.36
CA HIS A 44 -0.55 -1.23 1.33
C HIS A 44 0.59 -2.25 1.39
N ARG A 45 1.08 -2.67 0.22
CA ARG A 45 2.21 -3.62 0.11
C ARG A 45 3.46 -3.08 0.77
N ARG A 46 3.80 -1.82 0.52
CA ARG A 46 4.96 -1.15 1.11
C ARG A 46 4.86 -1.01 2.62
N VAL A 47 3.66 -0.74 3.15
CA VAL A 47 3.45 -0.68 4.61
C VAL A 47 3.64 -2.06 5.24
N LEU A 48 3.01 -3.11 4.69
CA LEU A 48 3.16 -4.47 5.24
C LEU A 48 4.59 -4.99 5.11
N TYR A 49 5.23 -4.76 3.96
CA TYR A 49 6.63 -5.13 3.76
C TYR A 49 7.58 -4.37 4.70
N GLY A 50 7.38 -3.05 4.86
CA GLY A 50 8.17 -2.25 5.78
C GLY A 50 8.00 -2.68 7.25
N MET A 51 6.79 -3.04 7.66
CA MET A 51 6.56 -3.61 9.00
C MET A 51 7.26 -4.96 9.18
N TYR A 52 7.25 -5.81 8.14
CA TYR A 52 7.98 -7.09 8.14
C TYR A 52 9.48 -6.88 8.21
N ASP A 53 10.04 -6.01 7.37
CA ASP A 53 11.48 -5.67 7.34
C ASP A 53 11.97 -5.12 8.69
N MET A 54 11.14 -4.34 9.38
CA MET A 54 11.40 -3.85 10.75
C MET A 54 11.24 -4.94 11.83
N GLY A 55 10.78 -6.13 11.51
CA GLY A 55 10.48 -7.19 12.46
C GLY A 55 9.30 -6.88 13.40
N VAL A 56 8.34 -6.06 12.96
CA VAL A 56 7.15 -5.67 13.73
C VAL A 56 6.04 -6.73 13.55
N LEU A 57 6.33 -7.93 14.00
CA LEU A 57 5.48 -9.12 13.84
C LEU A 57 4.41 -9.22 14.94
N SER A 58 3.40 -10.07 14.74
CA SER A 58 2.27 -10.25 15.65
C SER A 58 2.66 -10.69 17.07
N ASN A 59 3.75 -11.41 17.19
CA ASN A 59 4.30 -11.92 18.45
C ASN A 59 5.36 -10.97 19.08
N ARG A 60 5.57 -9.79 18.51
CA ARG A 60 6.51 -8.78 18.99
C ARG A 60 5.79 -7.59 19.63
N ALA A 61 6.56 -6.79 20.34
CA ALA A 61 6.04 -5.55 20.93
C ALA A 61 5.57 -4.58 19.85
N TYR A 62 4.50 -3.84 20.16
CA TYR A 62 4.04 -2.74 19.32
C TYR A 62 5.15 -1.70 19.10
N LYS A 63 5.12 -1.07 17.94
CA LYS A 63 5.97 0.09 17.63
C LYS A 63 5.13 1.32 17.39
N LYS A 64 5.65 2.50 17.74
CA LYS A 64 4.99 3.77 17.41
C LYS A 64 4.69 3.86 15.93
N SER A 65 3.46 4.24 15.59
CA SER A 65 3.03 4.39 14.19
C SER A 65 3.92 5.36 13.43
N ALA A 66 4.35 6.46 14.07
CA ALA A 66 5.27 7.41 13.48
C ALA A 66 6.61 6.79 13.05
N ARG A 67 7.10 5.77 13.76
CA ARG A 67 8.33 5.07 13.39
C ARG A 67 8.12 4.20 12.16
N ILE A 68 6.99 3.49 12.09
CA ILE A 68 6.64 2.65 10.93
C ILE A 68 6.46 3.53 9.69
N VAL A 69 5.70 4.62 9.82
CA VAL A 69 5.46 5.57 8.73
C VAL A 69 6.78 6.17 8.24
N GLY A 70 7.66 6.62 9.14
CA GLY A 70 8.97 7.17 8.79
C GLY A 70 9.86 6.18 8.03
N GLU A 71 9.86 4.92 8.45
CA GLU A 71 10.63 3.86 7.77
C GLU A 71 10.11 3.59 6.34
N VAL A 72 8.78 3.49 6.20
CA VAL A 72 8.14 3.26 4.89
C VAL A 72 8.39 4.44 3.95
N LEU A 73 8.29 5.67 4.44
CA LEU A 73 8.57 6.88 3.65
C LEU A 73 10.04 6.94 3.20
N GLY A 74 10.95 6.68 4.13
CA GLY A 74 12.37 6.77 3.85
C GLY A 74 12.90 5.71 2.89
N LYS A 75 12.28 4.52 2.90
CA LYS A 75 12.79 3.38 2.12
C LYS A 75 11.99 3.08 0.85
N TYR A 76 10.67 3.23 0.87
CA TYR A 76 9.81 2.62 -0.15
C TYR A 76 8.79 3.57 -0.79
N HIS A 77 8.31 4.60 -0.07
CA HIS A 77 7.16 5.38 -0.52
C HIS A 77 7.36 6.90 -0.37
N PRO A 78 7.99 7.59 -1.34
CA PRO A 78 8.37 9.00 -1.25
C PRO A 78 7.16 9.94 -1.49
N HIS A 79 6.14 9.82 -0.66
CA HIS A 79 4.90 10.63 -0.71
C HIS A 79 4.59 11.21 0.67
N GLY A 80 3.45 11.86 0.84
CA GLY A 80 3.05 12.44 2.12
C GLY A 80 2.86 11.40 3.24
N ASP A 81 3.30 11.73 4.45
CA ASP A 81 3.20 10.88 5.64
C ASP A 81 1.75 10.54 6.02
N SER A 82 0.82 11.46 5.80
CA SER A 82 -0.61 11.25 6.01
C SER A 82 -1.15 10.09 5.17
N SER A 83 -0.74 9.98 3.89
CA SER A 83 -1.21 8.90 3.02
C SER A 83 -0.79 7.51 3.50
N VAL A 84 0.43 7.37 4.02
CA VAL A 84 0.97 6.14 4.59
C VAL A 84 0.28 5.82 5.92
N TYR A 85 0.13 6.82 6.79
CA TYR A 85 -0.54 6.65 8.07
C TYR A 85 -2.00 6.27 7.92
N ASP A 86 -2.77 6.98 7.07
CA ASP A 86 -4.19 6.69 6.82
C ASP A 86 -4.38 5.30 6.23
N THR A 87 -3.45 4.86 5.38
CA THR A 87 -3.46 3.49 4.84
C THR A 87 -3.27 2.47 5.96
N MET A 88 -2.29 2.68 6.84
CA MET A 88 -2.05 1.79 7.98
C MET A 88 -3.26 1.78 8.94
N VAL A 89 -3.87 2.93 9.18
CA VAL A 89 -5.09 3.07 9.99
C VAL A 89 -6.23 2.24 9.41
N ARG A 90 -6.50 2.36 8.11
CA ARG A 90 -7.56 1.57 7.44
C ARG A 90 -7.31 0.07 7.53
N MET A 91 -6.05 -0.37 7.44
CA MET A 91 -5.70 -1.79 7.60
C MET A 91 -5.89 -2.30 9.04
N ALA A 92 -5.99 -1.43 10.04
CA ALA A 92 -6.27 -1.79 11.42
C ALA A 92 -7.76 -1.77 11.78
N GLN A 93 -8.60 -1.08 11.00
CA GLN A 93 -10.02 -0.89 11.26
C GLN A 93 -10.84 -2.10 10.82
N ASN A 94 -11.63 -2.65 11.72
CA ASN A 94 -12.49 -3.83 11.45
C ASN A 94 -13.75 -3.53 10.63
N TRP A 95 -14.06 -2.26 10.42
CA TRP A 95 -15.13 -1.81 9.50
C TRP A 95 -14.59 -1.44 8.12
N SER A 96 -13.29 -1.21 7.98
CA SER A 96 -12.63 -0.93 6.69
C SER A 96 -12.17 -2.21 6.00
N LEU A 97 -11.65 -3.18 6.75
CA LEU A 97 -11.26 -4.50 6.25
C LEU A 97 -11.99 -5.59 7.02
N ARG A 98 -12.55 -6.57 6.32
CA ARG A 98 -13.19 -7.76 6.93
C ARG A 98 -12.19 -8.56 7.76
N TYR A 99 -10.95 -8.68 7.25
CA TYR A 99 -9.82 -9.32 7.91
C TYR A 99 -8.69 -8.31 8.05
N PRO A 100 -8.65 -7.52 9.14
CA PRO A 100 -7.63 -6.51 9.35
C PRO A 100 -6.22 -7.10 9.31
N LEU A 101 -5.30 -6.39 8.65
CA LEU A 101 -3.92 -6.82 8.46
C LEU A 101 -2.98 -6.21 9.49
N VAL A 102 -3.36 -5.09 10.09
CA VAL A 102 -2.61 -4.39 11.14
C VAL A 102 -3.33 -4.53 12.48
N ASP A 103 -2.57 -4.79 13.52
CA ASP A 103 -3.02 -4.78 14.91
C ASP A 103 -2.62 -3.44 15.52
N GLY A 104 -3.61 -2.59 15.79
CA GLY A 104 -3.42 -1.23 16.28
C GLY A 104 -3.71 -1.11 17.76
N GLN A 105 -2.89 -0.33 18.49
CA GLN A 105 -3.10 0.04 19.88
C GLN A 105 -3.23 1.56 19.99
N GLY A 106 -4.34 2.01 20.58
CA GLY A 106 -4.70 3.41 20.71
C GLY A 106 -5.97 3.75 19.92
N ASN A 107 -6.16 5.02 19.62
CA ASN A 107 -7.33 5.49 18.88
C ASN A 107 -7.05 5.45 17.36
N PHE A 108 -7.67 4.52 16.66
CA PHE A 108 -7.64 4.36 15.21
C PHE A 108 -8.92 4.86 14.52
N GLY A 109 -9.65 5.76 15.16
CA GLY A 109 -10.92 6.30 14.67
C GLY A 109 -12.13 5.48 15.11
N SER A 110 -13.32 5.89 14.66
CA SER A 110 -14.59 5.19 14.92
C SER A 110 -15.42 5.01 13.64
N VAL A 111 -16.40 4.13 13.71
CA VAL A 111 -17.41 3.96 12.65
C VAL A 111 -18.23 5.24 12.43
N ASP A 112 -18.40 6.05 13.47
CA ASP A 112 -19.15 7.31 13.43
C ASP A 112 -18.37 8.44 12.75
N GLY A 113 -17.16 8.18 12.27
CA GLY A 113 -16.34 9.12 11.51
C GLY A 113 -15.34 9.93 12.32
N ASP A 114 -15.11 9.59 13.58
CA ASP A 114 -14.03 10.22 14.35
C ASP A 114 -12.68 9.91 13.70
N PRO A 115 -11.80 10.91 13.56
CA PRO A 115 -10.48 10.71 13.01
C PRO A 115 -9.58 9.90 13.97
N PRO A 116 -8.58 9.19 13.46
CA PRO A 116 -7.58 8.56 14.30
C PRO A 116 -6.75 9.60 15.05
N ALA A 117 -6.18 9.22 16.19
CA ALA A 117 -5.20 10.04 16.88
C ALA A 117 -3.94 10.19 16.01
N ALA A 118 -3.18 11.26 16.23
CA ALA A 118 -1.93 11.48 15.50
C ALA A 118 -0.96 10.28 15.70
N MET A 119 -0.18 9.95 14.66
CA MET A 119 0.69 8.77 14.60
C MET A 119 1.73 8.69 15.76
N ARG A 120 2.02 9.79 16.43
CA ARG A 120 2.89 9.81 17.62
C ARG A 120 2.26 9.18 18.85
N TYR A 121 0.92 9.08 18.91
CA TYR A 121 0.19 8.50 20.04
C TYR A 121 -0.19 7.04 19.82
N THR A 122 -0.38 6.61 18.58
CA THR A 122 -0.78 5.25 18.24
C THR A 122 0.42 4.32 18.08
N GLU A 123 0.17 3.04 18.25
CA GLU A 123 1.15 1.98 18.08
C GLU A 123 0.56 0.88 17.20
N ALA A 124 1.40 0.17 16.45
CA ALA A 124 0.95 -0.87 15.55
C ALA A 124 1.95 -2.02 15.46
N ARG A 125 1.44 -3.17 15.02
CA ARG A 125 2.20 -4.35 14.61
C ARG A 125 1.41 -5.13 13.55
N LEU A 126 2.03 -6.10 12.89
CA LEU A 126 1.31 -6.99 11.98
C LEU A 126 0.32 -7.88 12.75
N ARG A 127 -0.82 -8.18 12.15
CA ARG A 127 -1.66 -9.31 12.59
C ARG A 127 -1.11 -10.62 12.05
N LYS A 128 -1.44 -11.72 12.71
CA LYS A 128 -1.00 -13.05 12.32
C LYS A 128 -1.38 -13.39 10.87
N ILE A 129 -2.58 -13.00 10.43
CA ILE A 129 -3.02 -13.20 9.04
C ILE A 129 -2.15 -12.43 8.03
N ALA A 130 -1.65 -11.25 8.38
CA ALA A 130 -0.77 -10.49 7.51
C ALA A 130 0.62 -11.14 7.36
N GLU A 131 1.07 -11.90 8.36
CA GLU A 131 2.31 -12.69 8.27
C GLU A 131 2.20 -13.79 7.20
N GLU A 132 1.02 -14.36 6.98
CA GLU A 132 0.78 -15.34 5.92
C GLU A 132 0.90 -14.72 4.50
N MET A 133 0.81 -13.39 4.38
CA MET A 133 1.03 -12.69 3.12
C MET A 133 2.52 -12.53 2.79
N VAL A 134 3.38 -12.49 3.80
CA VAL A 134 4.84 -12.29 3.64
C VAL A 134 5.63 -13.57 3.89
N THR A 135 4.97 -14.65 4.33
CA THR A 135 5.63 -15.94 4.54
C THR A 135 6.28 -16.41 3.24
N ASP A 136 7.49 -16.92 3.33
CA ASP A 136 8.30 -17.39 2.19
C ASP A 136 8.79 -16.30 1.22
N ILE A 137 8.69 -15.02 1.56
CA ILE A 137 9.20 -13.92 0.73
C ILE A 137 10.72 -14.02 0.47
N ASP A 138 11.46 -14.60 1.42
CA ASP A 138 12.91 -14.81 1.34
C ASP A 138 13.31 -16.08 0.55
N LYS A 139 12.32 -16.80 -0.02
CA LYS A 139 12.53 -18.07 -0.73
C LYS A 139 12.45 -17.95 -2.26
N ASP A 140 12.68 -16.77 -2.81
CA ASP A 140 12.62 -16.50 -4.26
C ASP A 140 11.25 -16.85 -4.86
N THR A 141 10.20 -16.53 -4.13
CA THR A 141 8.79 -16.79 -4.52
C THR A 141 8.17 -15.67 -5.34
N VAL A 142 8.74 -14.47 -5.26
CA VAL A 142 8.26 -13.26 -5.93
C VAL A 142 9.44 -12.43 -6.43
N ASP A 143 9.21 -11.65 -7.49
CA ASP A 143 10.19 -10.73 -8.04
C ASP A 143 10.35 -9.50 -7.16
N PHE A 144 11.57 -8.97 -7.13
CA PHE A 144 11.93 -7.72 -6.48
C PHE A 144 12.34 -6.68 -7.51
N GLN A 145 11.97 -5.44 -7.27
CA GLN A 145 12.38 -4.26 -8.05
C GLN A 145 13.14 -3.29 -7.17
N LEU A 146 13.89 -2.37 -7.79
CA LEU A 146 14.52 -1.29 -7.07
C LEU A 146 13.45 -0.31 -6.54
N ASN A 147 13.72 0.27 -5.36
CA ASN A 147 12.90 1.33 -4.80
C ASN A 147 13.10 2.64 -5.57
N PHE A 148 12.47 3.74 -5.12
CA PHE A 148 12.44 5.03 -5.81
C PHE A 148 13.81 5.70 -5.99
N ASP A 149 14.82 5.38 -5.19
CA ASP A 149 16.18 5.94 -5.24
C ASP A 149 17.26 4.90 -5.61
N ASP A 150 16.85 3.72 -6.06
CA ASP A 150 17.68 2.60 -6.45
C ASP A 150 18.62 2.06 -5.35
N SER A 151 18.42 2.47 -4.10
CA SER A 151 19.27 2.07 -2.96
C SER A 151 18.88 0.72 -2.35
N LEU A 152 17.60 0.35 -2.44
CA LEU A 152 17.04 -0.85 -1.84
C LEU A 152 16.15 -1.60 -2.84
N LYS A 153 15.77 -2.82 -2.47
CA LYS A 153 14.78 -3.60 -3.23
C LYS A 153 13.47 -3.71 -2.46
N GLU A 154 12.37 -3.64 -3.20
CA GLU A 154 11.03 -3.91 -2.68
C GLU A 154 10.35 -5.02 -3.51
N PRO A 155 9.48 -5.85 -2.91
CA PRO A 155 8.77 -6.88 -3.66
C PRO A 155 7.73 -6.25 -4.60
N THR A 156 7.64 -6.78 -5.81
CA THR A 156 6.61 -6.36 -6.79
C THR A 156 5.22 -6.80 -6.36
N VAL A 157 5.14 -7.93 -5.64
CA VAL A 157 3.92 -8.53 -5.09
C VAL A 157 4.29 -9.32 -3.83
N LEU A 158 3.36 -9.50 -2.89
CA LEU A 158 3.58 -10.38 -1.74
C LEU A 158 3.16 -11.83 -2.08
N PRO A 159 3.88 -12.85 -1.54
CA PRO A 159 3.58 -14.27 -1.79
C PRO A 159 2.37 -14.75 -0.96
N SER A 160 1.27 -14.02 -1.01
CA SER A 160 0.08 -14.25 -0.19
C SER A 160 -0.43 -15.70 -0.27
N LYS A 161 -0.60 -16.34 0.89
CA LYS A 161 -1.12 -17.71 0.99
C LYS A 161 -2.64 -17.79 1.00
N PHE A 162 -3.34 -16.67 0.98
CA PHE A 162 -4.80 -16.62 0.93
C PHE A 162 -5.27 -15.57 -0.08
N PRO A 163 -6.47 -15.69 -0.61
CA PRO A 163 -6.98 -14.80 -1.66
C PRO A 163 -7.42 -13.45 -1.07
N ASN A 164 -6.46 -12.62 -0.66
CA ASN A 164 -6.73 -11.35 0.02
C ASN A 164 -7.67 -10.42 -0.76
N LEU A 165 -7.56 -10.40 -2.10
CA LEU A 165 -8.46 -9.59 -2.93
C LEU A 165 -9.93 -9.97 -2.76
N LEU A 166 -10.23 -11.26 -2.61
CA LEU A 166 -11.60 -11.73 -2.40
C LEU A 166 -12.06 -11.53 -0.96
N VAL A 167 -11.22 -11.86 0.02
CA VAL A 167 -11.65 -11.83 1.43
C VAL A 167 -11.76 -10.42 2.00
N ASN A 168 -10.93 -9.49 1.58
CA ASN A 168 -10.97 -8.08 2.01
C ASN A 168 -11.63 -7.16 0.99
N GLY A 169 -11.77 -7.61 -0.25
CA GLY A 169 -12.25 -6.76 -1.34
C GLY A 169 -11.29 -5.62 -1.68
N SER A 170 -11.72 -4.75 -2.55
CA SER A 170 -11.00 -3.51 -2.85
C SER A 170 -11.94 -2.50 -3.47
N ALA A 171 -11.81 -1.24 -3.07
CA ALA A 171 -12.45 -0.12 -3.73
C ALA A 171 -11.41 0.93 -4.12
N GLY A 172 -11.55 1.52 -5.30
CA GLY A 172 -10.64 2.55 -5.76
C GLY A 172 -11.12 3.23 -7.03
N ILE A 173 -10.77 4.50 -7.15
CA ILE A 173 -11.11 5.32 -8.32
C ILE A 173 -9.80 5.69 -9.01
N ALA A 174 -9.70 5.31 -10.29
CA ALA A 174 -8.61 5.69 -11.18
C ALA A 174 -9.12 6.66 -12.25
N VAL A 175 -8.28 7.02 -13.19
CA VAL A 175 -8.69 7.83 -14.34
C VAL A 175 -9.34 6.91 -15.38
N GLY A 176 -10.60 7.16 -15.71
CA GLY A 176 -11.35 6.38 -16.71
C GLY A 176 -11.85 5.01 -16.24
N MET A 177 -11.51 4.56 -15.03
CA MET A 177 -12.00 3.30 -14.45
C MET A 177 -12.05 3.33 -12.93
N ALA A 178 -12.80 2.39 -12.35
CA ALA A 178 -12.89 2.20 -10.91
C ALA A 178 -12.96 0.70 -10.59
N THR A 179 -12.54 0.34 -9.38
CA THR A 179 -12.73 -1.01 -8.83
C THR A 179 -13.62 -0.92 -7.60
N ASN A 180 -14.51 -1.90 -7.46
CA ASN A 180 -15.35 -2.05 -6.29
C ASN A 180 -15.69 -3.55 -6.10
N MET A 181 -14.89 -4.23 -5.29
CA MET A 181 -15.06 -5.64 -4.97
C MET A 181 -15.50 -5.77 -3.51
N PRO A 182 -16.63 -6.43 -3.22
CA PRO A 182 -17.06 -6.66 -1.85
C PRO A 182 -16.17 -7.69 -1.16
N PRO A 183 -16.06 -7.63 0.18
CA PRO A 183 -15.36 -8.64 0.96
C PRO A 183 -16.15 -9.95 1.08
N HIS A 184 -15.47 -11.09 1.05
CA HIS A 184 -16.05 -12.41 1.14
C HIS A 184 -15.58 -13.17 2.41
N ASN A 185 -16.29 -14.22 2.78
CA ASN A 185 -15.88 -15.10 3.86
C ASN A 185 -14.71 -15.98 3.43
N LEU A 186 -13.68 -16.09 4.28
CA LEU A 186 -12.47 -16.85 3.94
C LEU A 186 -12.75 -18.34 3.71
N SER A 187 -13.61 -18.96 4.54
CA SER A 187 -13.96 -20.38 4.38
C SER A 187 -14.70 -20.62 3.07
N GLU A 188 -15.68 -19.77 2.74
CA GLU A 188 -16.41 -19.84 1.47
C GLU A 188 -15.50 -19.63 0.25
N CYS A 189 -14.50 -18.75 0.35
CA CYS A 189 -13.50 -18.57 -0.71
C CYS A 189 -12.66 -19.84 -0.90
N ILE A 190 -12.26 -20.50 0.20
CA ILE A 190 -11.46 -21.73 0.14
C ILE A 190 -12.30 -22.88 -0.39
N ASP A 191 -13.59 -22.99 0.00
CA ASP A 191 -14.50 -24.00 -0.50
C ASP A 191 -14.80 -23.84 -2.01
N GLY A 192 -14.64 -22.62 -2.53
CA GLY A 192 -14.84 -22.29 -3.95
C GLY A 192 -13.61 -22.50 -4.84
N ILE A 193 -12.41 -22.72 -4.26
CA ILE A 193 -11.16 -23.00 -4.97
C ILE A 193 -10.98 -24.51 -5.14
#